data_7bc0ab0279b26c41e1f8c692c6fb7fc4
#
_entry.id   7bc0ab0279b26c41e1f8c692c6fb7fc4
#
_cell.length_a   1.000
_cell.length_b   1.000
_cell.length_c   1.000
_cell.angle_alpha   90.00
_cell.angle_beta   90.00
_cell.angle_gamma   90.00
#
_symmetry.space_group_name_H-M   'P 1'
#
loop_
_entity.id
_entity.type
_entity.pdbx_description
1 polymer ?
#
loop_
_entity_poly.entity_id
_entity_poly.type
_entity_poly.pdbx_seq_one_letter_code
_entity_poly.pdbx_strand_id
1 'polypeptide(L)'
;MNNPTISQTVNASCSGTDTAVGHASINKKAIAAAVAGNALEFYDFVIYAYFAVYIGKAFFPVAGEYGSLMAAVATFGVGFFARPLGGILIGAYADRAGRKPAMILTVALITIGTIGLAMTPSYQSIGVAAPIIVVICRLIQGLALGGEVGPATSLLIEAAPPHRRGFYSSWQIASQGIAVAVGGVLGVTLSLWLSAEQLQSWGWRVPFLLSLVLIPIVIYMRRELPETHEAAQERTSTEIVGVVLRDHKKVLVLGILLFASIGVASQIGNYMVSYAVQVLKLSAPIAQGSVLVGGVVTFVFALLGGLLSDRLGRRITNFIPRVILTLAIVPLFMWLVNAPDLVTLFTVNTVIAALTAMFATAGLVQIPELLPIAVRSTGLSLVYALGTAIFGGTTQFIVTWLIAVTNSPMAPAWYLAAISVVSLLAMLFLPESKNIDVRK
;
A
#
# COMPACT_ATOMS: atom_id res chain seq x y z
N MET A 1 1.25 20.74 -85.69
CA MET A 1 2.32 21.41 -84.96
C MET A 1 2.46 20.67 -83.63
N ASN A 2 3.59 20.03 -83.48
CA ASN A 2 3.91 19.04 -82.47
C ASN A 2 4.13 19.65 -81.07
N ASN A 3 3.67 18.95 -80.07
CA ASN A 3 4.17 19.11 -78.72
C ASN A 3 4.39 17.73 -78.09
N PRO A 4 5.61 17.39 -77.68
CA PRO A 4 5.92 16.08 -77.11
C PRO A 4 5.76 16.10 -75.58
N THR A 5 5.08 15.11 -75.10
CA THR A 5 4.89 14.72 -73.70
C THR A 5 6.19 14.19 -73.11
N ILE A 6 6.67 14.82 -72.03
CA ILE A 6 7.79 14.30 -71.23
C ILE A 6 7.17 13.61 -70.01
N SER A 7 7.20 12.31 -69.99
CA SER A 7 6.91 11.47 -68.81
C SER A 7 8.19 11.43 -67.96
N GLN A 8 8.18 12.06 -66.81
CA GLN A 8 9.18 11.85 -65.75
C GLN A 8 8.61 10.89 -64.73
N THR A 9 9.06 9.65 -64.80
CA THR A 9 8.97 8.67 -63.73
C THR A 9 9.81 9.11 -62.56
N VAL A 10 9.17 9.60 -61.49
CA VAL A 10 9.78 9.80 -60.19
C VAL A 10 9.72 8.49 -59.42
N ASN A 11 10.78 7.72 -59.47
CA ASN A 11 11.00 6.62 -58.53
C ASN A 11 11.26 7.23 -57.14
N ALA A 12 10.23 7.43 -56.33
CA ALA A 12 10.35 7.66 -54.90
C ALA A 12 10.62 6.31 -54.23
N SER A 13 11.91 6.04 -54.01
CA SER A 13 12.33 5.03 -53.04
C SER A 13 11.90 5.46 -51.63
N CYS A 14 10.73 4.97 -51.22
CA CYS A 14 10.38 4.95 -49.81
C CYS A 14 11.36 4.02 -49.07
N SER A 15 12.51 4.52 -48.66
CA SER A 15 13.25 3.90 -47.57
C SER A 15 12.44 4.11 -46.31
N GLY A 16 11.64 3.07 -45.99
CA GLY A 16 11.00 2.97 -44.68
C GLY A 16 12.08 2.98 -43.61
N THR A 17 12.35 4.14 -43.03
CA THR A 17 12.91 4.19 -41.71
C THR A 17 11.83 3.70 -40.75
N ASP A 18 11.77 2.37 -40.58
CA ASP A 18 11.25 1.80 -39.36
C ASP A 18 12.04 2.42 -38.21
N THR A 19 11.57 3.56 -37.72
CA THR A 19 11.92 4.02 -36.39
C THR A 19 11.30 2.98 -35.46
N ALA A 20 12.02 1.88 -35.26
CA ALA A 20 11.87 1.04 -34.11
C ALA A 20 11.97 1.99 -32.93
N VAL A 21 10.82 2.37 -32.36
CA VAL A 21 10.72 3.02 -31.06
C VAL A 21 11.40 2.02 -30.12
N GLY A 22 12.69 2.29 -29.88
CA GLY A 22 13.52 1.46 -29.05
C GLY A 22 12.76 1.28 -27.73
N HIS A 23 12.47 0.05 -27.38
CA HIS A 23 12.11 -0.30 -26.03
C HIS A 23 13.26 0.22 -25.17
N ALA A 24 13.08 1.40 -24.58
CA ALA A 24 14.00 1.89 -23.57
C ALA A 24 14.09 0.76 -22.53
N SER A 25 15.23 0.08 -22.52
CA SER A 25 15.50 -1.01 -21.59
C SER A 25 15.38 -0.38 -20.20
N ILE A 26 14.27 -0.66 -19.52
CA ILE A 26 14.03 -0.06 -18.22
C ILE A 26 15.21 -0.39 -17.35
N ASN A 27 15.81 0.67 -16.89
CA ASN A 27 16.93 0.59 -15.98
C ASN A 27 16.48 -0.21 -14.75
N LYS A 28 16.98 -1.44 -14.61
CA LYS A 28 16.71 -2.31 -13.45
C LYS A 28 16.95 -1.57 -12.12
N LYS A 29 17.86 -0.57 -12.14
CA LYS A 29 18.11 0.31 -11.01
C LYS A 29 16.90 1.19 -10.67
N ALA A 30 16.14 1.67 -11.66
CA ALA A 30 14.94 2.47 -11.42
C ALA A 30 13.82 1.64 -10.77
N ILE A 31 13.62 0.41 -11.23
CA ILE A 31 12.67 -0.54 -10.59
C ILE A 31 13.10 -0.83 -9.15
N ALA A 32 14.37 -1.15 -8.94
CA ALA A 32 14.91 -1.43 -7.61
C ALA A 32 14.75 -0.23 -6.66
N ALA A 33 14.99 0.99 -7.14
CA ALA A 33 14.82 2.22 -6.36
C ALA A 33 13.36 2.47 -5.97
N ALA A 34 12.41 2.26 -6.91
CA ALA A 34 10.97 2.38 -6.63
C ALA A 34 10.52 1.33 -5.60
N VAL A 35 10.95 0.08 -5.76
CA VAL A 35 10.64 -1.04 -4.86
C VAL A 35 11.21 -0.81 -3.45
N ALA A 36 12.48 -0.37 -3.36
CA ALA A 36 13.13 -0.07 -2.09
C ALA A 36 12.48 1.14 -1.37
N GLY A 37 12.12 2.18 -2.12
CA GLY A 37 11.41 3.34 -1.58
C GLY A 37 10.06 2.92 -0.98
N ASN A 38 9.26 2.18 -1.73
CA ASN A 38 7.97 1.66 -1.27
C ASN A 38 8.13 0.75 -0.02
N ALA A 39 9.17 -0.10 0.01
CA ALA A 39 9.43 -0.95 1.17
C ALA A 39 9.74 -0.13 2.44
N LEU A 40 10.56 0.92 2.33
CA LEU A 40 10.89 1.80 3.47
C LEU A 40 9.65 2.53 3.99
N GLU A 41 8.83 3.08 3.09
CA GLU A 41 7.61 3.78 3.46
C GLU A 41 6.62 2.88 4.18
N PHE A 42 6.42 1.67 3.65
CA PHE A 42 5.57 0.68 4.30
C PHE A 42 6.14 0.16 5.62
N TYR A 43 7.47 0.09 5.76
CA TYR A 43 8.11 -0.29 7.01
C TYR A 43 7.73 0.66 8.16
N ASP A 44 7.92 1.97 8.00
CA ASP A 44 7.55 2.96 9.02
C ASP A 44 6.07 2.89 9.39
N PHE A 45 5.25 2.58 8.40
CA PHE A 45 3.83 2.46 8.55
C PHE A 45 3.43 1.21 9.34
N VAL A 46 3.95 0.02 9.02
CA VAL A 46 3.58 -1.23 9.70
C VAL A 46 4.16 -1.30 11.12
N ILE A 47 5.34 -0.74 11.37
CA ILE A 47 5.93 -0.67 12.70
C ILE A 47 5.00 -0.02 13.72
N TYR A 48 4.32 1.06 13.34
CA TYR A 48 3.34 1.67 14.24
C TYR A 48 2.19 0.71 14.59
N ALA A 49 1.66 -0.01 13.63
CA ALA A 49 0.58 -0.98 13.86
C ALA A 49 1.04 -2.11 14.80
N TYR A 50 2.28 -2.60 14.64
CA TYR A 50 2.83 -3.70 15.46
C TYR A 50 3.11 -3.29 16.91
N PHE A 51 3.41 -2.02 17.12
CA PHE A 51 3.66 -1.47 18.45
C PHE A 51 2.50 -0.60 18.97
N ALA A 52 1.32 -0.64 18.32
CA ALA A 52 0.17 0.20 18.67
C ALA A 52 -0.27 0.06 20.13
N VAL A 53 -0.18 -1.13 20.73
CA VAL A 53 -0.49 -1.37 22.14
C VAL A 53 0.45 -0.56 23.06
N TYR A 54 1.75 -0.56 22.77
CA TYR A 54 2.77 0.16 23.52
C TYR A 54 2.66 1.68 23.32
N ILE A 55 2.43 2.10 22.07
CA ILE A 55 2.21 3.51 21.70
C ILE A 55 0.96 4.06 22.40
N GLY A 56 -0.13 3.25 22.41
CA GLY A 56 -1.36 3.61 23.09
C GLY A 56 -1.13 3.92 24.57
N LYS A 57 -0.45 3.02 25.27
CA LYS A 57 -0.13 3.20 26.69
C LYS A 57 0.82 4.38 26.96
N ALA A 58 1.76 4.66 26.03
CA ALA A 58 2.74 5.73 26.18
C ALA A 58 2.13 7.13 26.00
N PHE A 59 1.21 7.29 25.04
CA PHE A 59 0.72 8.60 24.61
C PHE A 59 -0.76 8.86 24.86
N PHE A 60 -1.57 7.82 25.01
CA PHE A 60 -3.03 7.92 25.10
C PHE A 60 -3.56 7.19 26.36
N PRO A 61 -3.37 7.73 27.56
CA PRO A 61 -3.84 7.09 28.79
C PRO A 61 -5.38 7.24 28.94
N VAL A 62 -6.12 6.61 28.06
CA VAL A 62 -7.58 6.62 28.06
C VAL A 62 -8.10 5.45 28.91
N ALA A 63 -9.13 5.70 29.72
CA ALA A 63 -9.74 4.69 30.54
C ALA A 63 -10.43 3.59 29.71
N GLY A 64 -10.51 2.38 30.30
CA GLY A 64 -11.10 1.21 29.68
C GLY A 64 -10.08 0.25 29.05
N GLU A 65 -10.46 -0.99 28.88
CA GLU A 65 -9.58 -2.08 28.42
C GLU A 65 -8.96 -1.79 27.05
N TYR A 66 -9.75 -1.21 26.13
CA TYR A 66 -9.35 -0.93 24.76
C TYR A 66 -9.10 0.56 24.47
N GLY A 67 -9.32 1.46 25.45
CA GLY A 67 -9.30 2.91 25.23
C GLY A 67 -7.98 3.42 24.64
N SER A 68 -6.86 3.06 25.25
CA SER A 68 -5.53 3.45 24.78
C SER A 68 -5.20 2.87 23.40
N LEU A 69 -5.56 1.61 23.13
CA LEU A 69 -5.39 0.99 21.82
C LEU A 69 -6.26 1.68 20.78
N MET A 70 -7.54 1.97 21.08
CA MET A 70 -8.44 2.67 20.16
C MET A 70 -7.89 4.04 19.76
N ALA A 71 -7.36 4.82 20.71
CA ALA A 71 -6.76 6.11 20.42
C ALA A 71 -5.49 5.98 19.54
N ALA A 72 -4.65 4.98 19.80
CA ALA A 72 -3.48 4.71 18.98
C ALA A 72 -3.85 4.31 17.54
N VAL A 73 -4.80 3.37 17.35
CA VAL A 73 -5.20 2.95 16.00
C VAL A 73 -6.06 4.00 15.28
N ALA A 74 -6.78 4.87 15.99
CA ALA A 74 -7.41 6.05 15.41
C ALA A 74 -6.36 7.01 14.85
N THR A 75 -5.32 7.28 15.63
CA THR A 75 -4.17 8.12 15.20
C THR A 75 -3.42 7.51 14.03
N PHE A 76 -3.29 6.19 13.98
CA PHE A 76 -2.81 5.48 12.81
C PHE A 76 -3.66 5.78 11.56
N GLY A 77 -4.98 5.73 11.71
CA GLY A 77 -5.95 6.03 10.66
C GLY A 77 -5.86 7.46 10.12
N VAL A 78 -5.55 8.44 10.99
CA VAL A 78 -5.40 9.86 10.59
C VAL A 78 -4.36 10.02 9.47
N GLY A 79 -3.26 9.27 9.49
CA GLY A 79 -2.26 9.28 8.43
C GLY A 79 -2.82 8.88 7.06
N PHE A 80 -3.79 7.98 7.00
CA PHE A 80 -4.43 7.62 5.72
C PHE A 80 -5.28 8.74 5.15
N PHE A 81 -6.01 9.47 6.00
CA PHE A 81 -6.84 10.61 5.56
C PHE A 81 -6.00 11.77 5.03
N ALA A 82 -4.75 11.90 5.45
CA ALA A 82 -3.83 12.88 4.91
C ALA A 82 -3.30 12.52 3.50
N ARG A 83 -3.36 11.24 3.07
CA ARG A 83 -2.81 10.78 1.77
C ARG A 83 -3.41 11.46 0.54
N PRO A 84 -4.75 11.61 0.40
CA PRO A 84 -5.33 12.30 -0.75
C PRO A 84 -4.84 13.75 -0.85
N LEU A 85 -4.73 14.44 0.28
CA LEU A 85 -4.21 15.81 0.33
C LEU A 85 -2.72 15.86 -0.05
N GLY A 86 -1.94 14.91 0.45
CA GLY A 86 -0.53 14.73 0.10
C GLY A 86 -0.33 14.49 -1.41
N GLY A 87 -1.17 13.65 -2.01
CA GLY A 87 -1.15 13.41 -3.46
C GLY A 87 -1.35 14.69 -4.28
N ILE A 88 -2.27 15.55 -3.85
CA ILE A 88 -2.53 16.84 -4.52
C ILE A 88 -1.36 17.81 -4.31
N LEU A 89 -0.91 18.01 -3.07
CA LEU A 89 0.12 19.00 -2.73
C LEU A 89 1.50 18.61 -3.29
N ILE A 90 1.90 17.35 -3.09
CA ILE A 90 3.19 16.85 -3.55
C ILE A 90 3.17 16.65 -5.08
N GLY A 91 2.03 16.23 -5.65
CA GLY A 91 1.84 16.18 -7.09
C GLY A 91 2.01 17.55 -7.73
N ALA A 92 1.34 18.59 -7.22
CA ALA A 92 1.49 19.95 -7.71
C ALA A 92 2.93 20.50 -7.54
N TYR A 93 3.63 20.10 -6.49
CA TYR A 93 5.04 20.43 -6.30
C TYR A 93 5.91 19.69 -7.32
N ALA A 94 5.65 18.42 -7.58
CA ALA A 94 6.36 17.62 -8.58
C ALA A 94 6.21 18.20 -10.01
N ASP A 95 5.02 18.69 -10.34
CA ASP A 95 4.76 19.33 -11.65
C ASP A 95 5.54 20.63 -11.83
N ARG A 96 5.82 21.37 -10.75
CA ARG A 96 6.56 22.65 -10.79
C ARG A 96 8.07 22.50 -10.64
N ALA A 97 8.50 21.70 -9.66
CA ALA A 97 9.90 21.58 -9.26
C ALA A 97 10.60 20.34 -9.85
N GLY A 98 9.84 19.44 -10.47
CA GLY A 98 10.32 18.16 -10.99
C GLY A 98 10.09 16.99 -10.04
N ARG A 99 10.10 15.77 -10.60
CA ARG A 99 9.81 14.53 -9.84
C ARG A 99 10.88 14.25 -8.78
N LYS A 100 12.15 14.49 -9.07
CA LYS A 100 13.28 14.22 -8.15
C LYS A 100 13.21 15.07 -6.88
N PRO A 101 13.03 16.42 -6.91
CA PRO A 101 12.80 17.23 -5.72
C PRO A 101 11.59 16.78 -4.90
N ALA A 102 10.48 16.40 -5.56
CA ALA A 102 9.28 15.91 -4.87
C ALA A 102 9.56 14.61 -4.11
N MET A 103 10.29 13.66 -4.72
CA MET A 103 10.69 12.41 -4.06
C MET A 103 11.64 12.65 -2.87
N ILE A 104 12.52 13.64 -2.93
CA ILE A 104 13.38 14.02 -1.81
C ILE A 104 12.55 14.65 -0.70
N LEU A 105 11.57 15.49 -1.04
CA LEU A 105 10.64 16.09 -0.08
C LEU A 105 9.83 15.01 0.66
N THR A 106 9.30 13.98 -0.03
CA THR A 106 8.57 12.90 0.63
C THR A 106 9.42 12.17 1.66
N VAL A 107 10.67 11.82 1.29
CA VAL A 107 11.60 11.18 2.24
C VAL A 107 11.90 12.09 3.43
N ALA A 108 12.10 13.38 3.22
CA ALA A 108 12.34 14.34 4.30
C ALA A 108 11.14 14.43 5.26
N LEU A 109 9.91 14.49 4.73
CA LEU A 109 8.69 14.52 5.53
C LEU A 109 8.51 13.22 6.36
N ILE A 110 8.73 12.05 5.74
CA ILE A 110 8.69 10.76 6.46
C ILE A 110 9.72 10.78 7.59
N THR A 111 10.95 11.20 7.29
CA THR A 111 12.04 11.28 8.28
C THR A 111 11.65 12.17 9.46
N ILE A 112 11.13 13.38 9.20
CA ILE A 112 10.70 14.31 10.25
C ILE A 112 9.59 13.69 11.11
N GLY A 113 8.59 13.07 10.48
CA GLY A 113 7.51 12.42 11.19
C GLY A 113 7.99 11.24 12.06
N THR A 114 8.92 10.43 11.55
CA THR A 114 9.47 9.27 12.26
C THR A 114 10.36 9.68 13.44
N ILE A 115 11.24 10.66 13.24
CA ILE A 115 12.05 11.24 14.34
C ILE A 115 11.12 11.85 15.39
N GLY A 116 10.16 12.66 14.96
CA GLY A 116 9.20 13.30 15.87
C GLY A 116 8.46 12.26 16.71
N LEU A 117 7.95 11.19 16.11
CA LEU A 117 7.28 10.11 16.82
C LEU A 117 8.21 9.41 17.84
N ALA A 118 9.42 9.02 17.37
CA ALA A 118 10.38 8.27 18.19
C ALA A 118 10.91 9.08 19.37
N MET A 119 11.08 10.40 19.19
CA MET A 119 11.65 11.30 20.21
C MET A 119 10.59 11.91 21.13
N THR A 120 9.29 11.78 20.81
CA THR A 120 8.23 12.37 21.66
C THR A 120 8.24 11.75 23.06
N PRO A 121 8.33 12.57 24.12
CA PRO A 121 8.21 12.08 25.49
C PRO A 121 6.79 11.55 25.76
N SER A 122 6.65 10.69 26.79
CA SER A 122 5.36 10.09 27.14
C SER A 122 4.37 11.14 27.67
N TYR A 123 3.09 10.75 27.68
CA TYR A 123 2.03 11.58 28.29
C TYR A 123 2.33 11.98 29.76
N GLN A 124 2.95 11.08 30.51
CA GLN A 124 3.34 11.35 31.90
C GLN A 124 4.35 12.50 32.01
N SER A 125 5.16 12.71 30.96
CA SER A 125 6.21 13.74 30.98
C SER A 125 5.72 15.11 30.50
N ILE A 126 4.91 15.14 29.40
CA ILE A 126 4.50 16.39 28.74
C ILE A 126 2.97 16.54 28.57
N GLY A 127 2.19 15.66 29.20
CA GLY A 127 0.73 15.75 29.19
C GLY A 127 0.14 15.69 27.79
N VAL A 128 -0.88 16.51 27.55
CA VAL A 128 -1.66 16.55 26.28
C VAL A 128 -0.81 16.90 25.05
N ALA A 129 0.35 17.52 25.23
CA ALA A 129 1.26 17.80 24.11
C ALA A 129 1.75 16.50 23.43
N ALA A 130 1.91 15.39 24.16
CA ALA A 130 2.37 14.13 23.60
C ALA A 130 1.45 13.58 22.49
N PRO A 131 0.15 13.34 22.72
CA PRO A 131 -0.75 12.88 21.67
C PRO A 131 -0.87 13.87 20.50
N ILE A 132 -0.84 15.18 20.74
CA ILE A 132 -0.90 16.20 19.69
C ILE A 132 0.31 16.06 18.76
N ILE A 133 1.53 15.95 19.31
CA ILE A 133 2.75 15.78 18.51
C ILE A 133 2.67 14.49 17.70
N VAL A 134 2.22 13.37 18.29
CA VAL A 134 2.08 12.10 17.60
C VAL A 134 1.09 12.19 16.43
N VAL A 135 -0.04 12.85 16.60
CA VAL A 135 -1.02 13.10 15.52
C VAL A 135 -0.42 13.94 14.40
N ILE A 136 0.30 15.02 14.74
CA ILE A 136 0.99 15.86 13.74
C ILE A 136 2.04 15.05 12.98
N CYS A 137 2.85 14.23 13.65
CA CYS A 137 3.81 13.35 13.00
C CYS A 137 3.13 12.40 12.02
N ARG A 138 1.96 11.82 12.38
CA ARG A 138 1.18 10.95 11.52
C ARG A 138 0.57 11.66 10.32
N LEU A 139 0.11 12.90 10.48
CA LEU A 139 -0.35 13.72 9.37
C LEU A 139 0.79 14.01 8.38
N ILE A 140 1.98 14.37 8.87
CA ILE A 140 3.17 14.62 8.03
C ILE A 140 3.56 13.37 7.25
N GLN A 141 3.62 12.19 7.90
CA GLN A 141 3.91 10.92 7.25
C GLN A 141 2.85 10.56 6.21
N GLY A 142 1.56 10.78 6.53
CA GLY A 142 0.46 10.53 5.61
C GLY A 142 0.50 11.43 4.37
N LEU A 143 0.83 12.71 4.51
CA LEU A 143 1.03 13.63 3.39
C LEU A 143 2.14 13.12 2.45
N ALA A 144 3.24 12.66 3.00
CA ALA A 144 4.37 12.15 2.22
C ALA A 144 3.98 10.92 1.37
N LEU A 145 3.27 9.97 1.98
CA LEU A 145 2.86 8.70 1.34
C LEU A 145 1.82 8.87 0.21
N GLY A 146 1.07 9.99 0.19
CA GLY A 146 -0.05 10.18 -0.73
C GLY A 146 0.33 10.28 -2.21
N GLY A 147 1.53 10.71 -2.53
CA GLY A 147 1.94 11.04 -3.89
C GLY A 147 2.63 9.91 -4.69
N GLU A 148 2.96 8.77 -4.08
CA GLU A 148 3.90 7.81 -4.69
C GLU A 148 3.28 6.60 -5.40
N VAL A 149 2.18 6.05 -4.89
CA VAL A 149 1.66 4.74 -5.37
C VAL A 149 1.24 4.74 -6.84
N GLY A 150 0.57 5.80 -7.29
CA GLY A 150 0.13 5.92 -8.68
C GLY A 150 1.29 5.99 -9.68
N PRO A 151 2.19 6.97 -9.54
CA PRO A 151 3.37 7.08 -10.42
C PRO A 151 4.27 5.85 -10.39
N ALA A 152 4.54 5.27 -9.21
CA ALA A 152 5.38 4.07 -9.09
C ALA A 152 4.75 2.86 -9.78
N THR A 153 3.46 2.63 -9.60
CA THR A 153 2.75 1.51 -10.24
C THR A 153 2.63 1.72 -11.74
N SER A 154 2.30 2.93 -12.20
CA SER A 154 2.25 3.24 -13.63
C SER A 154 3.61 3.02 -14.30
N LEU A 155 4.69 3.44 -13.66
CA LEU A 155 6.05 3.17 -14.12
C LEU A 155 6.30 1.67 -14.30
N LEU A 156 5.92 0.83 -13.34
CA LEU A 156 6.10 -0.62 -13.41
C LEU A 156 5.28 -1.25 -14.54
N ILE A 157 4.06 -0.76 -14.80
CA ILE A 157 3.17 -1.26 -15.87
C ILE A 157 3.68 -0.83 -17.25
N GLU A 158 4.03 0.43 -17.42
CA GLU A 158 4.54 0.98 -18.68
C GLU A 158 5.87 0.37 -19.06
N ALA A 159 6.64 0.05 -18.05
CA ALA A 159 7.91 -0.59 -18.09
C ALA A 159 7.85 -2.05 -18.54
N ALA A 160 6.77 -2.71 -18.25
CA ALA A 160 6.66 -4.14 -18.45
C ALA A 160 6.37 -4.51 -19.92
N PRO A 161 6.92 -5.62 -20.43
CA PRO A 161 6.40 -6.24 -21.64
C PRO A 161 4.90 -6.51 -21.48
N PRO A 162 4.08 -6.39 -22.55
CA PRO A 162 2.62 -6.54 -22.46
C PRO A 162 2.14 -7.82 -21.76
N HIS A 163 2.87 -8.92 -21.93
CA HIS A 163 2.56 -10.23 -21.36
C HIS A 163 3.09 -10.44 -19.91
N ARG A 164 3.77 -9.44 -19.30
CA ARG A 164 4.36 -9.52 -17.95
C ARG A 164 4.01 -8.37 -17.04
N ARG A 165 2.99 -7.58 -17.35
CA ARG A 165 2.57 -6.43 -16.55
C ARG A 165 2.18 -6.81 -15.13
N GLY A 166 1.49 -7.94 -14.96
CA GLY A 166 1.14 -8.47 -13.66
C GLY A 166 2.36 -8.78 -12.81
N PHE A 167 3.36 -9.45 -13.37
CA PHE A 167 4.60 -9.77 -12.66
C PHE A 167 5.39 -8.52 -12.27
N TYR A 168 5.53 -7.54 -13.18
CA TYR A 168 6.26 -6.31 -12.85
C TYR A 168 5.55 -5.49 -11.76
N SER A 169 4.23 -5.34 -11.85
CA SER A 169 3.45 -4.63 -10.84
C SER A 169 3.40 -5.35 -9.49
N SER A 170 3.56 -6.67 -9.47
CA SER A 170 3.56 -7.45 -8.23
C SER A 170 4.70 -7.08 -7.28
N TRP A 171 5.78 -6.50 -7.79
CA TRP A 171 6.87 -5.99 -6.97
C TRP A 171 6.44 -4.87 -6.01
N GLN A 172 5.37 -4.13 -6.35
CA GLN A 172 4.76 -3.15 -5.45
C GLN A 172 4.24 -3.82 -4.17
N ILE A 173 3.47 -4.90 -4.30
CA ILE A 173 2.93 -5.64 -3.14
C ILE A 173 4.02 -6.49 -2.48
N ALA A 174 4.93 -7.08 -3.28
CA ALA A 174 6.04 -7.87 -2.75
C ALA A 174 6.95 -7.03 -1.85
N SER A 175 7.25 -5.78 -2.21
CA SER A 175 8.05 -4.87 -1.37
C SER A 175 7.37 -4.54 -0.03
N GLN A 176 6.04 -4.47 -0.01
CA GLN A 176 5.28 -4.34 1.24
C GLN A 176 5.45 -5.60 2.11
N GLY A 177 5.45 -6.79 1.49
CA GLY A 177 5.76 -8.05 2.19
C GLY A 177 7.15 -8.05 2.84
N ILE A 178 8.17 -7.51 2.16
CA ILE A 178 9.52 -7.33 2.74
C ILE A 178 9.45 -6.41 3.96
N ALA A 179 8.77 -5.28 3.86
CA ALA A 179 8.62 -4.32 4.96
C ALA A 179 7.95 -4.97 6.20
N VAL A 180 6.87 -5.72 5.97
CA VAL A 180 6.15 -6.50 6.99
C VAL A 180 7.06 -7.54 7.64
N ALA A 181 7.82 -8.30 6.84
CA ALA A 181 8.73 -9.33 7.34
C ALA A 181 9.86 -8.72 8.18
N VAL A 182 10.50 -7.65 7.71
CA VAL A 182 11.56 -6.94 8.45
C VAL A 182 11.02 -6.37 9.76
N GLY A 183 9.83 -5.75 9.74
CA GLY A 183 9.14 -5.28 10.93
C GLY A 183 8.86 -6.40 11.93
N GLY A 184 8.40 -7.56 11.43
CA GLY A 184 8.16 -8.77 12.22
C GLY A 184 9.45 -9.34 12.84
N VAL A 185 10.57 -9.41 12.09
CA VAL A 185 11.88 -9.82 12.63
C VAL A 185 12.27 -8.93 13.80
N LEU A 186 12.20 -7.61 13.64
CA LEU A 186 12.54 -6.67 14.72
C LEU A 186 11.60 -6.81 15.91
N GLY A 187 10.29 -6.98 15.64
CA GLY A 187 9.31 -7.20 16.68
C GLY A 187 9.59 -8.47 17.50
N VAL A 188 9.88 -9.60 16.85
CA VAL A 188 10.26 -10.85 17.50
C VAL A 188 11.55 -10.67 18.31
N THR A 189 12.59 -10.12 17.69
CA THR A 189 13.90 -9.93 18.33
C THR A 189 13.77 -9.08 19.59
N LEU A 190 13.11 -7.94 19.50
CA LEU A 190 12.92 -7.06 20.65
C LEU A 190 12.04 -7.69 21.74
N SER A 191 11.01 -8.44 21.37
CA SER A 191 10.13 -9.12 22.31
C SER A 191 10.79 -10.32 23.02
N LEU A 192 11.84 -10.88 22.45
CA LEU A 192 12.65 -11.95 23.07
C LEU A 192 13.78 -11.41 23.95
N TRP A 193 14.38 -10.26 23.58
CA TRP A 193 15.55 -9.73 24.27
C TRP A 193 15.22 -8.73 25.36
N LEU A 194 14.08 -8.04 25.26
CA LEU A 194 13.68 -7.03 26.21
C LEU A 194 12.58 -7.55 27.16
N SER A 195 12.62 -7.12 28.42
CA SER A 195 11.50 -7.33 29.33
C SER A 195 10.27 -6.56 28.86
N ALA A 196 9.09 -6.96 29.36
CA ALA A 196 7.85 -6.24 29.05
C ALA A 196 7.91 -4.76 29.44
N GLU A 197 8.58 -4.43 30.55
CA GLU A 197 8.80 -3.07 31.04
C GLU A 197 9.75 -2.27 30.13
N GLN A 198 10.85 -2.89 29.69
CA GLN A 198 11.79 -2.28 28.75
C GLN A 198 11.12 -2.04 27.39
N LEU A 199 10.34 -3.01 26.90
CA LEU A 199 9.62 -2.89 25.66
C LEU A 199 8.56 -1.76 25.73
N GLN A 200 7.86 -1.62 26.87
CA GLN A 200 6.89 -0.56 27.10
C GLN A 200 7.53 0.82 27.27
N SER A 201 8.68 0.93 27.92
CA SER A 201 9.30 2.22 28.22
C SER A 201 10.04 2.83 27.03
N TRP A 202 10.87 2.05 26.33
CA TRP A 202 11.71 2.54 25.22
C TRP A 202 11.83 1.60 24.03
N GLY A 203 11.69 0.27 24.26
CA GLY A 203 11.99 -0.74 23.23
C GLY A 203 11.19 -0.58 21.95
N TRP A 204 9.93 -0.16 22.04
CA TRP A 204 9.07 0.09 20.88
C TRP A 204 9.56 1.25 19.99
N ARG A 205 10.46 2.13 20.48
CA ARG A 205 11.07 3.22 19.71
C ARG A 205 12.18 2.74 18.77
N VAL A 206 12.86 1.64 19.11
CA VAL A 206 14.02 1.13 18.38
C VAL A 206 13.73 0.87 16.89
N PRO A 207 12.62 0.22 16.49
CA PRO A 207 12.33 0.02 15.09
C PRO A 207 12.19 1.32 14.28
N PHE A 208 11.63 2.38 14.88
CA PHE A 208 11.54 3.70 14.23
C PHE A 208 12.92 4.36 14.06
N LEU A 209 13.79 4.22 15.04
CA LEU A 209 15.16 4.75 14.94
C LEU A 209 16.00 3.97 13.92
N LEU A 210 15.77 2.67 13.77
CA LEU A 210 16.43 1.86 12.75
C LEU A 210 16.03 2.23 11.32
N SER A 211 14.80 2.70 11.10
CA SER A 211 14.40 3.17 9.76
C SER A 211 15.23 4.36 9.31
N LEU A 212 15.72 5.20 10.23
CA LEU A 212 16.57 6.35 9.92
C LEU A 212 17.90 5.94 9.26
N VAL A 213 18.40 4.74 9.56
CA VAL A 213 19.63 4.20 8.93
C VAL A 213 19.41 3.87 7.45
N LEU A 214 18.17 3.52 7.07
CA LEU A 214 17.83 3.19 5.69
C LEU A 214 17.61 4.42 4.81
N ILE A 215 17.31 5.59 5.40
CA ILE A 215 16.99 6.83 4.69
C ILE A 215 18.12 7.28 3.77
N PRO A 216 19.41 7.34 4.19
CA PRO A 216 20.51 7.73 3.30
C PRO A 216 20.62 6.83 2.08
N ILE A 217 20.36 5.52 2.24
CA ILE A 217 20.39 4.53 1.16
C ILE A 217 19.30 4.84 0.13
N VAL A 218 18.08 5.11 0.60
CA VAL A 218 16.94 5.44 -0.30
C VAL A 218 17.18 6.78 -0.99
N ILE A 219 17.69 7.79 -0.29
CA ILE A 219 18.04 9.08 -0.91
C ILE A 219 19.10 8.88 -2.00
N TYR A 220 20.14 8.08 -1.74
CA TYR A 220 21.17 7.76 -2.72
C TYR A 220 20.57 7.09 -3.96
N MET A 221 19.75 6.04 -3.76
CA MET A 221 19.08 5.34 -4.87
C MET A 221 18.17 6.27 -5.69
N ARG A 222 17.46 7.19 -5.04
CA ARG A 222 16.57 8.15 -5.72
C ARG A 222 17.33 9.24 -6.46
N ARG A 223 18.52 9.64 -5.99
CA ARG A 223 19.39 10.61 -6.70
C ARG A 223 19.92 10.06 -8.02
N GLU A 224 20.11 8.76 -8.13
CA GLU A 224 20.58 8.07 -9.34
C GLU A 224 19.48 7.90 -10.41
N LEU A 225 18.19 8.17 -10.08
CA LEU A 225 17.12 8.10 -11.05
C LEU A 225 17.27 9.22 -12.10
N PRO A 226 17.13 8.89 -13.41
CA PRO A 226 17.10 9.91 -14.43
C PRO A 226 15.89 10.82 -14.22
N GLU A 227 16.10 12.12 -14.38
CA GLU A 227 15.00 13.08 -14.41
C GLU A 227 14.23 12.87 -15.72
N THR A 228 13.10 12.23 -15.65
CA THR A 228 12.17 12.17 -16.76
C THR A 228 11.36 13.46 -16.78
N HIS A 229 11.94 14.51 -17.36
CA HIS A 229 11.16 15.63 -17.86
C HIS A 229 10.39 15.14 -19.10
N GLU A 230 9.27 14.45 -18.87
CA GLU A 230 8.24 14.48 -19.90
C GLU A 230 7.71 15.91 -19.92
N ALA A 231 7.77 16.50 -21.12
CA ALA A 231 7.23 17.82 -21.41
C ALA A 231 5.89 18.01 -20.69
N ALA A 232 5.76 19.15 -20.02
CA ALA A 232 4.60 19.52 -19.24
C ALA A 232 3.31 19.02 -19.92
N GLN A 233 2.60 18.10 -19.29
CA GLN A 233 1.27 17.78 -19.72
C GLN A 233 0.51 19.11 -19.75
N GLU A 234 -0.10 19.44 -20.86
CA GLU A 234 -0.85 20.70 -21.06
C GLU A 234 -2.00 20.88 -20.06
N ARG A 235 -2.30 19.84 -19.24
CA ARG A 235 -3.38 19.86 -18.25
C ARG A 235 -2.82 19.85 -16.84
N THR A 236 -3.36 20.70 -16.00
CA THR A 236 -3.07 20.73 -14.56
C THR A 236 -3.63 19.48 -13.88
N SER A 237 -2.95 19.02 -12.80
CA SER A 237 -3.40 17.84 -12.01
C SER A 237 -4.86 17.95 -11.57
N THR A 238 -5.37 19.17 -11.32
CA THR A 238 -6.77 19.44 -10.95
C THR A 238 -7.74 19.19 -12.11
N GLU A 239 -7.36 19.53 -13.34
CA GLU A 239 -8.18 19.27 -14.54
C GLU A 239 -8.25 17.76 -14.82
N ILE A 240 -7.12 17.04 -14.64
CA ILE A 240 -7.08 15.58 -14.82
C ILE A 240 -8.00 14.89 -13.79
N VAL A 241 -7.97 15.32 -12.52
CA VAL A 241 -8.90 14.84 -11.49
C VAL A 241 -10.35 15.10 -11.90
N GLY A 242 -10.65 16.28 -12.45
CA GLY A 242 -11.98 16.62 -12.96
C GLY A 242 -12.44 15.66 -14.07
N VAL A 243 -11.57 15.33 -15.01
CA VAL A 243 -11.85 14.37 -16.09
C VAL A 243 -12.12 12.96 -15.54
N VAL A 244 -11.29 12.48 -14.58
CA VAL A 244 -11.50 11.18 -13.95
C VAL A 244 -12.84 11.09 -13.24
N LEU A 245 -13.19 12.11 -12.48
CA LEU A 245 -14.45 12.19 -11.73
C LEU A 245 -15.69 12.27 -12.63
N ARG A 246 -15.58 12.94 -13.78
CA ARG A 246 -16.70 13.15 -14.70
C ARG A 246 -16.86 11.97 -15.67
N ASP A 247 -15.79 11.57 -16.34
CA ASP A 247 -15.85 10.68 -17.50
C ASP A 247 -15.57 9.21 -17.13
N HIS A 248 -14.86 8.95 -16.01
CA HIS A 248 -14.48 7.61 -15.56
C HIS A 248 -15.05 7.24 -14.18
N LYS A 249 -16.17 7.88 -13.76
CA LYS A 249 -16.80 7.66 -12.45
C LYS A 249 -17.11 6.19 -12.12
N LYS A 250 -17.50 5.39 -13.14
CA LYS A 250 -17.79 3.97 -12.96
C LYS A 250 -16.53 3.18 -12.53
N VAL A 251 -15.40 3.38 -13.24
CA VAL A 251 -14.13 2.74 -12.92
C VAL A 251 -13.63 3.22 -11.56
N LEU A 252 -13.80 4.51 -11.25
CA LEU A 252 -13.43 5.09 -9.95
C LEU A 252 -14.18 4.41 -8.80
N VAL A 253 -15.52 4.39 -8.85
CA VAL A 253 -16.33 3.81 -7.76
C VAL A 253 -16.08 2.32 -7.60
N LEU A 254 -16.10 1.56 -8.70
CA LEU A 254 -15.83 0.13 -8.67
C LEU A 254 -14.40 -0.17 -8.19
N GLY A 255 -13.44 0.65 -8.59
CA GLY A 255 -12.06 0.56 -8.12
C GLY A 255 -11.92 0.82 -6.62
N ILE A 256 -12.57 1.87 -6.09
CA ILE A 256 -12.60 2.15 -4.64
C ILE A 256 -13.17 0.95 -3.87
N LEU A 257 -14.29 0.38 -4.31
CA LEU A 257 -14.90 -0.79 -3.69
C LEU A 257 -14.02 -2.04 -3.80
N LEU A 258 -13.28 -2.20 -4.91
CA LEU A 258 -12.29 -3.26 -5.07
C LEU A 258 -11.13 -3.10 -4.10
N PHE A 259 -10.60 -1.89 -3.93
CA PHE A 259 -9.53 -1.59 -2.98
C PHE A 259 -9.99 -1.59 -1.52
N ALA A 260 -11.30 -1.47 -1.25
CA ALA A 260 -11.85 -1.58 0.09
C ALA A 260 -11.46 -2.90 0.76
N SER A 261 -11.69 -4.06 0.12
CA SER A 261 -11.33 -5.33 0.73
C SER A 261 -9.82 -5.60 0.75
N ILE A 262 -9.05 -5.04 -0.21
CA ILE A 262 -7.58 -5.08 -0.17
C ILE A 262 -7.09 -4.34 1.08
N GLY A 263 -7.59 -3.12 1.29
CA GLY A 263 -7.25 -2.30 2.45
C GLY A 263 -7.63 -2.97 3.77
N VAL A 264 -8.88 -3.43 3.88
CA VAL A 264 -9.37 -4.08 5.11
C VAL A 264 -8.60 -5.35 5.42
N ALA A 265 -8.38 -6.24 4.45
CA ALA A 265 -7.65 -7.49 4.66
C ALA A 265 -6.20 -7.25 5.07
N SER A 266 -5.50 -6.33 4.38
CA SER A 266 -4.13 -5.95 4.73
C SER A 266 -4.05 -5.36 6.14
N GLN A 267 -5.01 -4.50 6.52
CA GLN A 267 -5.01 -3.88 7.86
C GLN A 267 -5.41 -4.86 8.97
N ILE A 268 -6.26 -5.84 8.70
CA ILE A 268 -6.53 -6.93 9.65
C ILE A 268 -5.26 -7.77 9.83
N GLY A 269 -4.53 -8.11 8.75
CA GLY A 269 -3.25 -8.80 8.86
C GLY A 269 -2.24 -8.05 9.74
N ASN A 270 -2.11 -6.73 9.57
CA ASN A 270 -1.25 -5.89 10.41
C ASN A 270 -1.77 -5.76 11.86
N TYR A 271 -3.09 -5.78 12.06
CA TYR A 271 -3.74 -5.70 13.37
C TYR A 271 -3.60 -6.99 14.18
N MET A 272 -3.26 -8.13 13.55
CA MET A 272 -3.15 -9.43 14.23
C MET A 272 -2.18 -9.39 15.41
N VAL A 273 -1.16 -8.52 15.42
CA VAL A 273 -0.27 -8.34 16.58
C VAL A 273 -1.05 -7.78 17.78
N SER A 274 -1.75 -6.66 17.57
CA SER A 274 -2.56 -6.04 18.63
C SER A 274 -3.71 -6.96 19.08
N TYR A 275 -4.35 -7.64 18.15
CA TYR A 275 -5.41 -8.61 18.41
C TYR A 275 -4.91 -9.80 19.22
N ALA A 276 -3.78 -10.40 18.86
CA ALA A 276 -3.20 -11.53 19.56
C ALA A 276 -2.81 -11.16 21.01
N VAL A 277 -2.18 -9.99 21.21
CA VAL A 277 -1.75 -9.55 22.55
C VAL A 277 -2.93 -9.09 23.40
N GLN A 278 -3.80 -8.24 22.86
CA GLN A 278 -4.83 -7.56 23.64
C GLN A 278 -6.11 -8.40 23.81
N VAL A 279 -6.52 -9.14 22.77
CA VAL A 279 -7.78 -9.91 22.77
C VAL A 279 -7.53 -11.38 23.12
N LEU A 280 -6.57 -12.02 22.44
CA LEU A 280 -6.28 -13.45 22.66
C LEU A 280 -5.32 -13.70 23.82
N LYS A 281 -4.72 -12.66 24.40
CA LYS A 281 -3.75 -12.72 25.50
C LYS A 281 -2.53 -13.61 25.22
N LEU A 282 -2.15 -13.72 23.94
CA LEU A 282 -0.95 -14.42 23.52
C LEU A 282 0.29 -13.56 23.77
N SER A 283 1.45 -14.23 23.89
CA SER A 283 2.72 -13.54 24.12
C SER A 283 3.16 -12.68 22.91
N ALA A 284 3.87 -11.59 23.17
CA ALA A 284 4.34 -10.68 22.14
C ALA A 284 5.23 -11.35 21.08
N PRO A 285 6.17 -12.28 21.42
CA PRO A 285 6.96 -12.98 20.41
C PRO A 285 6.11 -13.81 19.44
N ILE A 286 5.06 -14.49 19.92
CA ILE A 286 4.13 -15.25 19.08
C ILE A 286 3.37 -14.30 18.16
N ALA A 287 2.84 -13.21 18.70
CA ALA A 287 2.11 -12.20 17.93
C ALA A 287 2.98 -11.59 16.81
N GLN A 288 4.19 -11.17 17.12
CA GLN A 288 5.15 -10.62 16.15
C GLN A 288 5.62 -11.67 15.14
N GLY A 289 5.80 -12.93 15.56
CA GLY A 289 6.16 -14.04 14.68
C GLY A 289 5.11 -14.29 13.59
N SER A 290 3.82 -14.12 13.92
CA SER A 290 2.74 -14.32 12.94
C SER A 290 2.80 -13.33 11.77
N VAL A 291 3.14 -12.06 12.03
CA VAL A 291 3.28 -11.06 10.96
C VAL A 291 4.60 -11.18 10.21
N LEU A 292 5.67 -11.66 10.84
CA LEU A 292 6.89 -12.03 10.14
C LEU A 292 6.60 -13.07 9.04
N VAL A 293 5.93 -14.16 9.41
CA VAL A 293 5.53 -15.20 8.44
C VAL A 293 4.58 -14.62 7.40
N GLY A 294 3.59 -13.82 7.82
CA GLY A 294 2.67 -13.11 6.93
C GLY A 294 3.38 -12.24 5.89
N GLY A 295 4.46 -11.55 6.27
CA GLY A 295 5.27 -10.74 5.38
C GLY A 295 6.00 -11.57 4.31
N VAL A 296 6.64 -12.68 4.72
CA VAL A 296 7.28 -13.62 3.79
C VAL A 296 6.26 -14.22 2.82
N VAL A 297 5.12 -14.62 3.33
CA VAL A 297 4.01 -15.16 2.53
C VAL A 297 3.48 -14.10 1.55
N THR A 298 3.29 -12.86 2.00
CA THR A 298 2.90 -11.74 1.12
C THR A 298 3.89 -11.55 -0.02
N PHE A 299 5.20 -11.57 0.27
CA PHE A 299 6.24 -11.46 -0.76
C PHE A 299 6.10 -12.56 -1.83
N VAL A 300 6.03 -13.81 -1.40
CA VAL A 300 5.95 -14.97 -2.31
C VAL A 300 4.65 -14.94 -3.11
N PHE A 301 3.51 -14.79 -2.43
CA PHE A 301 2.20 -14.85 -3.07
C PHE A 301 1.85 -13.62 -3.90
N ALA A 302 2.47 -12.46 -3.66
CA ALA A 302 2.37 -11.31 -4.56
C ALA A 302 3.01 -11.64 -5.92
N LEU A 303 4.22 -12.18 -5.93
CA LEU A 303 4.93 -12.58 -7.17
C LEU A 303 4.18 -13.70 -7.90
N LEU A 304 3.69 -14.70 -7.18
CA LEU A 304 2.84 -15.76 -7.75
C LEU A 304 1.53 -15.19 -8.31
N GLY A 305 0.88 -14.28 -7.60
CA GLY A 305 -0.32 -13.58 -8.06
C GLY A 305 -0.08 -12.79 -9.33
N GLY A 306 1.08 -12.12 -9.46
CA GLY A 306 1.49 -11.42 -10.68
C GLY A 306 1.64 -12.39 -11.87
N LEU A 307 2.34 -13.51 -11.68
CA LEU A 307 2.51 -14.53 -12.71
C LEU A 307 1.18 -15.18 -13.12
N LEU A 308 0.32 -15.49 -12.15
CA LEU A 308 -1.01 -16.04 -12.41
C LEU A 308 -1.90 -15.02 -13.12
N SER A 309 -1.84 -13.76 -12.75
CA SER A 309 -2.57 -12.66 -13.38
C SER A 309 -2.18 -12.51 -14.86
N ASP A 310 -0.89 -12.67 -15.19
CA ASP A 310 -0.42 -12.65 -16.58
C ASP A 310 -0.87 -13.87 -17.37
N ARG A 311 -1.03 -15.05 -16.75
CA ARG A 311 -1.46 -16.30 -17.41
C ARG A 311 -2.97 -16.42 -17.50
N LEU A 312 -3.68 -16.29 -16.39
CA LEU A 312 -5.11 -16.57 -16.24
C LEU A 312 -6.01 -15.36 -16.49
N GLY A 313 -5.45 -14.14 -16.45
CA GLY A 313 -6.19 -12.88 -16.52
C GLY A 313 -6.37 -12.21 -15.18
N ARG A 314 -6.69 -10.90 -15.22
CA ARG A 314 -6.78 -10.04 -14.01
C ARG A 314 -8.00 -10.41 -13.19
N ARG A 315 -9.15 -10.62 -13.87
CA ARG A 315 -10.42 -10.91 -13.20
C ARG A 315 -10.38 -12.22 -12.42
N ILE A 316 -9.88 -13.31 -13.01
CA ILE A 316 -9.82 -14.63 -12.35
C ILE A 316 -8.90 -14.59 -11.13
N THR A 317 -7.69 -14.04 -11.29
CA THR A 317 -6.70 -13.95 -10.23
C THR A 317 -7.13 -13.02 -9.10
N ASN A 318 -7.99 -12.05 -9.36
CA ASN A 318 -8.57 -11.18 -8.34
C ASN A 318 -9.80 -11.84 -7.67
N PHE A 319 -10.68 -12.50 -8.43
CA PHE A 319 -11.96 -13.00 -7.97
C PHE A 319 -11.81 -14.26 -7.11
N ILE A 320 -11.11 -15.30 -7.60
CA ILE A 320 -11.04 -16.61 -6.92
C ILE A 320 -10.42 -16.51 -5.52
N PRO A 321 -9.21 -15.92 -5.33
CA PRO A 321 -8.64 -15.81 -3.98
C PRO A 321 -9.51 -15.00 -3.02
N ARG A 322 -10.23 -13.99 -3.52
CA ARG A 322 -11.15 -13.18 -2.73
C ARG A 322 -12.38 -13.97 -2.27
N VAL A 323 -12.96 -14.79 -3.15
CA VAL A 323 -14.06 -15.72 -2.78
C VAL A 323 -13.59 -16.68 -1.71
N ILE A 324 -12.42 -17.30 -1.91
CA ILE A 324 -11.84 -18.23 -0.93
C ILE A 324 -11.65 -17.54 0.43
N LEU A 325 -11.07 -16.33 0.45
CA LEU A 325 -10.89 -15.59 1.70
C LEU A 325 -12.23 -15.25 2.36
N THR A 326 -13.22 -14.81 1.58
CA THR A 326 -14.56 -14.45 2.10
C THR A 326 -15.24 -15.63 2.77
N LEU A 327 -15.14 -16.82 2.20
CA LEU A 327 -15.72 -18.04 2.77
C LEU A 327 -14.91 -18.61 3.94
N ALA A 328 -13.58 -18.49 3.88
CA ALA A 328 -12.68 -19.07 4.87
C ALA A 328 -12.52 -18.21 6.13
N ILE A 329 -12.69 -16.87 6.04
CA ILE A 329 -12.29 -15.98 7.14
C ILE A 329 -13.08 -16.23 8.44
N VAL A 330 -14.38 -16.49 8.35
CA VAL A 330 -15.20 -16.74 9.53
C VAL A 330 -14.83 -18.07 10.19
N PRO A 331 -14.79 -19.24 9.50
CA PRO A 331 -14.36 -20.49 10.12
C PRO A 331 -12.91 -20.44 10.64
N LEU A 332 -12.01 -19.73 9.97
CA LEU A 332 -10.63 -19.55 10.45
C LEU A 332 -10.57 -18.77 11.77
N PHE A 333 -11.33 -17.68 11.89
CA PHE A 333 -11.41 -16.94 13.14
C PHE A 333 -12.15 -17.72 14.24
N MET A 334 -13.17 -18.50 13.90
CA MET A 334 -13.80 -19.41 14.88
C MET A 334 -12.78 -20.40 15.44
N TRP A 335 -11.93 -20.97 14.58
CA TRP A 335 -10.86 -21.85 15.04
C TRP A 335 -9.85 -21.11 15.92
N LEU A 336 -9.40 -19.93 15.51
CA LEU A 336 -8.45 -19.10 16.27
C LEU A 336 -8.98 -18.70 17.66
N VAL A 337 -10.25 -18.33 17.74
CA VAL A 337 -10.87 -17.90 19.01
C VAL A 337 -11.08 -19.09 19.97
N ASN A 338 -11.45 -20.26 19.44
CA ASN A 338 -11.67 -21.46 20.25
C ASN A 338 -10.37 -22.14 20.72
N ALA A 339 -9.30 -21.99 19.98
CA ALA A 339 -7.98 -22.57 20.28
C ALA A 339 -6.87 -21.53 19.99
N PRO A 340 -6.74 -20.49 20.83
CA PRO A 340 -5.78 -19.42 20.60
C PRO A 340 -4.36 -19.90 20.92
N ASP A 341 -3.65 -20.36 19.91
CA ASP A 341 -2.28 -20.83 20.01
C ASP A 341 -1.41 -20.30 18.85
N LEU A 342 -0.14 -20.68 18.83
CA LEU A 342 0.81 -20.33 17.78
C LEU A 342 0.34 -20.84 16.40
N VAL A 343 -0.13 -22.09 16.33
CA VAL A 343 -0.47 -22.75 15.06
C VAL A 343 -1.67 -22.08 14.42
N THR A 344 -2.72 -21.83 15.20
CA THR A 344 -3.96 -21.19 14.72
C THR A 344 -3.70 -19.76 14.28
N LEU A 345 -2.94 -18.97 15.08
CA LEU A 345 -2.61 -17.59 14.74
C LEU A 345 -1.79 -17.50 13.45
N PHE A 346 -0.75 -18.33 13.33
CA PHE A 346 0.11 -18.34 12.15
C PHE A 346 -0.64 -18.80 10.90
N THR A 347 -1.50 -19.82 11.03
CA THR A 347 -2.32 -20.32 9.91
C THR A 347 -3.28 -19.25 9.43
N VAL A 348 -4.03 -18.63 10.33
CA VAL A 348 -5.01 -17.57 9.97
C VAL A 348 -4.31 -16.40 9.29
N ASN A 349 -3.21 -15.90 9.87
CA ASN A 349 -2.49 -14.78 9.29
C ASN A 349 -1.83 -15.14 7.93
N THR A 350 -1.32 -16.35 7.78
CA THR A 350 -0.78 -16.87 6.51
C THR A 350 -1.85 -16.92 5.42
N VAL A 351 -3.05 -17.42 5.72
CA VAL A 351 -4.14 -17.49 4.73
C VAL A 351 -4.60 -16.09 4.32
N ILE A 352 -4.77 -15.18 5.29
CA ILE A 352 -5.09 -13.78 5.00
C ILE A 352 -4.02 -13.16 4.10
N ALA A 353 -2.74 -13.30 4.46
CA ALA A 353 -1.62 -12.73 3.72
C ALA A 353 -1.52 -13.28 2.29
N ALA A 354 -1.58 -14.60 2.13
CA ALA A 354 -1.46 -15.26 0.82
C ALA A 354 -2.57 -14.84 -0.15
N LEU A 355 -3.82 -14.96 0.29
CA LEU A 355 -4.97 -14.65 -0.57
C LEU A 355 -5.06 -13.16 -0.86
N THR A 356 -4.79 -12.30 0.15
CA THR A 356 -4.76 -10.84 -0.03
C THR A 356 -3.69 -10.42 -1.03
N ALA A 357 -2.47 -10.95 -0.93
CA ALA A 357 -1.39 -10.62 -1.84
C ALA A 357 -1.74 -10.96 -3.30
N MET A 358 -2.37 -12.11 -3.54
CA MET A 358 -2.78 -12.53 -4.88
C MET A 358 -3.82 -11.58 -5.49
N PHE A 359 -4.93 -11.31 -4.79
CA PHE A 359 -5.96 -10.44 -5.35
C PHE A 359 -5.58 -8.97 -5.34
N ALA A 360 -4.74 -8.51 -4.41
CA ALA A 360 -4.23 -7.15 -4.39
C ALA A 360 -3.35 -6.87 -5.62
N THR A 361 -2.44 -7.79 -5.96
CA THR A 361 -1.60 -7.67 -7.15
C THR A 361 -2.42 -7.58 -8.42
N ALA A 362 -3.41 -8.46 -8.59
CA ALA A 362 -4.28 -8.44 -9.76
C ALA A 362 -5.12 -7.15 -9.84
N GLY A 363 -5.64 -6.67 -8.70
CA GLY A 363 -6.41 -5.42 -8.63
C GLY A 363 -5.58 -4.17 -8.95
N LEU A 364 -4.31 -4.16 -8.51
CA LEU A 364 -3.38 -3.05 -8.75
C LEU A 364 -3.04 -2.88 -10.24
N VAL A 365 -3.10 -3.96 -11.02
CA VAL A 365 -2.90 -3.93 -12.48
C VAL A 365 -4.20 -3.65 -13.22
N GLN A 366 -5.31 -4.24 -12.78
CA GLN A 366 -6.60 -4.15 -13.47
C GLN A 366 -7.12 -2.72 -13.60
N ILE A 367 -7.03 -1.92 -12.54
CA ILE A 367 -7.60 -0.56 -12.56
C ILE A 367 -6.88 0.36 -13.55
N PRO A 368 -5.53 0.48 -13.55
CA PRO A 368 -4.84 1.35 -14.51
C PRO A 368 -4.97 0.86 -15.96
N GLU A 369 -5.11 -0.45 -16.22
CA GLU A 369 -5.38 -0.97 -17.56
C GLU A 369 -6.76 -0.56 -18.11
N LEU A 370 -7.71 -0.23 -17.24
CA LEU A 370 -9.06 0.25 -17.60
C LEU A 370 -9.12 1.76 -17.83
N LEU A 371 -8.03 2.49 -17.58
CA LEU A 371 -7.96 3.94 -17.70
C LEU A 371 -7.07 4.35 -18.88
N PRO A 372 -7.45 5.39 -19.67
CA PRO A 372 -6.60 5.97 -20.69
C PRO A 372 -5.25 6.43 -20.13
N ILE A 373 -4.20 6.40 -20.95
CA ILE A 373 -2.83 6.76 -20.53
C ILE A 373 -2.75 8.15 -19.88
N ALA A 374 -3.49 9.12 -20.42
CA ALA A 374 -3.50 10.51 -19.96
C ALA A 374 -4.02 10.70 -18.53
N VAL A 375 -4.82 9.77 -18.00
CA VAL A 375 -5.45 9.88 -16.67
C VAL A 375 -5.13 8.68 -15.76
N ARG A 376 -4.36 7.72 -16.25
CA ARG A 376 -4.08 6.43 -15.60
C ARG A 376 -3.44 6.58 -14.23
N SER A 377 -2.34 7.32 -14.16
CA SER A 377 -1.58 7.52 -12.90
C SER A 377 -2.44 8.23 -11.86
N THR A 378 -3.09 9.33 -12.23
CA THR A 378 -3.97 10.11 -11.35
C THR A 378 -5.21 9.30 -10.93
N GLY A 379 -5.82 8.57 -11.88
CA GLY A 379 -6.99 7.73 -11.60
C GLY A 379 -6.66 6.60 -10.64
N LEU A 380 -5.53 5.90 -10.83
CA LEU A 380 -5.06 4.87 -9.88
C LEU A 380 -4.75 5.48 -8.52
N SER A 381 -4.03 6.61 -8.47
CA SER A 381 -3.74 7.33 -7.22
C SER A 381 -5.01 7.65 -6.45
N LEU A 382 -6.03 8.17 -7.13
CA LEU A 382 -7.30 8.56 -6.52
C LEU A 382 -8.07 7.33 -5.99
N VAL A 383 -8.18 6.27 -6.79
CA VAL A 383 -8.82 5.01 -6.40
C VAL A 383 -8.11 4.39 -5.19
N TYR A 384 -6.79 4.30 -5.25
CA TYR A 384 -5.98 3.73 -4.18
C TYR A 384 -6.07 4.59 -2.90
N ALA A 385 -5.88 5.92 -3.02
CA ALA A 385 -5.90 6.81 -1.87
C ALA A 385 -7.25 6.81 -1.17
N LEU A 386 -8.37 6.93 -1.92
CA LEU A 386 -9.71 6.91 -1.34
C LEU A 386 -10.07 5.54 -0.77
N GLY A 387 -9.82 4.46 -1.52
CA GLY A 387 -10.11 3.10 -1.07
C GLY A 387 -9.34 2.73 0.20
N THR A 388 -8.04 3.05 0.24
CA THR A 388 -7.23 2.77 1.43
C THR A 388 -7.46 3.76 2.58
N ALA A 389 -7.78 5.04 2.31
CA ALA A 389 -8.08 5.98 3.38
C ALA A 389 -9.40 5.63 4.09
N ILE A 390 -10.47 5.46 3.32
CA ILE A 390 -11.80 5.21 3.87
C ILE A 390 -11.87 3.84 4.56
N PHE A 391 -11.43 2.79 3.87
CA PHE A 391 -11.60 1.42 4.37
C PHE A 391 -10.35 0.92 5.10
N GLY A 392 -9.15 1.09 4.56
CA GLY A 392 -7.92 0.66 5.20
C GLY A 392 -7.60 1.46 6.47
N GLY A 393 -7.62 2.79 6.40
CA GLY A 393 -7.27 3.66 7.52
C GLY A 393 -8.20 3.51 8.74
N THR A 394 -9.47 3.24 8.50
CA THR A 394 -10.46 3.07 9.59
C THR A 394 -10.53 1.66 10.16
N THR A 395 -9.99 0.65 9.45
CA THR A 395 -10.18 -0.77 9.79
C THR A 395 -9.79 -1.09 11.22
N GLN A 396 -8.56 -0.75 11.64
CA GLN A 396 -8.07 -1.12 12.96
C GLN A 396 -8.89 -0.46 14.07
N PHE A 397 -9.30 0.79 13.88
CA PHE A 397 -10.20 1.48 14.80
C PHE A 397 -11.58 0.79 14.85
N ILE A 398 -12.20 0.55 13.69
CA ILE A 398 -13.53 -0.06 13.61
C ILE A 398 -13.55 -1.45 14.25
N VAL A 399 -12.56 -2.31 13.96
CA VAL A 399 -12.55 -3.66 14.54
C VAL A 399 -12.28 -3.63 16.05
N THR A 400 -11.42 -2.72 16.53
CA THR A 400 -11.20 -2.55 17.98
C THR A 400 -12.45 -2.03 18.67
N TRP A 401 -13.13 -1.06 18.08
CA TRP A 401 -14.41 -0.52 18.57
C TRP A 401 -15.51 -1.59 18.56
N LEU A 402 -15.64 -2.37 17.49
CA LEU A 402 -16.61 -3.46 17.41
C LEU A 402 -16.36 -4.51 18.50
N ILE A 403 -15.09 -4.90 18.74
CA ILE A 403 -14.73 -5.81 19.83
C ILE A 403 -15.16 -5.23 21.19
N ALA A 404 -14.87 -3.95 21.42
CA ALA A 404 -15.19 -3.29 22.69
C ALA A 404 -16.70 -3.18 22.95
N VAL A 405 -17.50 -2.89 21.90
CA VAL A 405 -18.96 -2.72 22.05
C VAL A 405 -19.70 -4.07 22.07
N THR A 406 -19.28 -5.03 21.25
CA THR A 406 -19.98 -6.32 21.12
C THR A 406 -19.43 -7.39 22.08
N ASN A 407 -18.29 -7.14 22.72
CA ASN A 407 -17.50 -8.12 23.48
C ASN A 407 -17.21 -9.41 22.69
N SER A 408 -17.20 -9.32 21.35
CA SER A 408 -17.00 -10.46 20.46
C SER A 408 -15.61 -10.41 19.82
N PRO A 409 -14.75 -11.41 20.06
CA PRO A 409 -13.47 -11.54 19.38
C PRO A 409 -13.61 -11.83 17.88
N MET A 410 -14.81 -12.19 17.42
CA MET A 410 -15.10 -12.48 16.00
C MET A 410 -15.30 -11.24 15.12
N ALA A 411 -15.34 -10.04 15.70
CA ALA A 411 -15.63 -8.80 14.98
C ALA A 411 -14.74 -8.55 13.74
N PRO A 412 -13.40 -8.81 13.78
CA PRO A 412 -12.57 -8.64 12.59
C PRO A 412 -12.97 -9.54 11.43
N ALA A 413 -13.38 -10.79 11.70
CA ALA A 413 -13.82 -11.74 10.69
C ALA A 413 -15.10 -11.29 10.00
N TRP A 414 -16.10 -10.87 10.76
CA TRP A 414 -17.37 -10.39 10.21
C TRP A 414 -17.20 -9.10 9.41
N TYR A 415 -16.37 -8.17 9.89
CA TYR A 415 -16.08 -6.94 9.17
C TYR A 415 -15.39 -7.22 7.82
N LEU A 416 -14.36 -8.08 7.81
CA LEU A 416 -13.68 -8.47 6.57
C LEU A 416 -14.61 -9.20 5.61
N ALA A 417 -15.41 -10.14 6.09
CA ALA A 417 -16.37 -10.87 5.27
C ALA A 417 -17.37 -9.91 4.60
N ALA A 418 -17.95 -8.98 5.36
CA ALA A 418 -18.91 -8.00 4.84
C ALA A 418 -18.31 -7.13 3.73
N ILE A 419 -17.13 -6.54 3.97
CA ILE A 419 -16.46 -5.70 2.98
C ILE A 419 -16.00 -6.52 1.76
N SER A 420 -15.58 -7.77 1.96
CA SER A 420 -15.20 -8.66 0.85
C SER A 420 -16.38 -9.01 -0.04
N VAL A 421 -17.58 -9.22 0.52
CA VAL A 421 -18.82 -9.42 -0.25
C VAL A 421 -19.12 -8.18 -1.11
N VAL A 422 -19.08 -6.98 -0.51
CA VAL A 422 -19.29 -5.72 -1.27
C VAL A 422 -18.29 -5.60 -2.43
N SER A 423 -17.03 -5.93 -2.17
CA SER A 423 -15.97 -5.89 -3.19
C SER A 423 -16.16 -6.95 -4.28
N LEU A 424 -16.63 -8.16 -3.93
CA LEU A 424 -16.99 -9.21 -4.90
C LEU A 424 -18.13 -8.76 -5.81
N LEU A 425 -19.18 -8.13 -5.26
CA LEU A 425 -20.28 -7.58 -6.05
C LEU A 425 -19.78 -6.50 -7.03
N ALA A 426 -18.90 -5.60 -6.57
CA ALA A 426 -18.29 -4.60 -7.45
C ALA A 426 -17.50 -5.23 -8.61
N MET A 427 -16.79 -6.34 -8.35
CA MET A 427 -16.04 -7.06 -9.38
C MET A 427 -16.89 -7.68 -10.48
N LEU A 428 -18.15 -8.00 -10.23
CA LEU A 428 -19.04 -8.51 -11.27
C LEU A 428 -19.21 -7.53 -12.43
N PHE A 429 -19.10 -6.23 -12.14
CA PHE A 429 -19.25 -5.13 -13.09
C PHE A 429 -17.93 -4.65 -13.70
N LEU A 430 -16.78 -5.17 -13.25
CA LEU A 430 -15.47 -4.83 -13.82
C LEU A 430 -15.13 -5.81 -14.97
N PRO A 431 -14.76 -5.30 -16.16
CA PRO A 431 -14.36 -6.14 -17.27
C PRO A 431 -12.96 -6.74 -17.05
N GLU A 432 -12.64 -7.80 -17.83
CA GLU A 432 -11.28 -8.31 -17.95
C GLU A 432 -10.40 -7.28 -18.69
N SER A 433 -9.21 -7.01 -18.17
CA SER A 433 -8.32 -5.98 -18.74
C SER A 433 -7.04 -6.54 -19.40
N LYS A 434 -6.77 -7.84 -19.29
CA LYS A 434 -5.52 -8.47 -19.74
C LYS A 434 -5.13 -8.13 -21.19
N ASN A 435 -6.11 -8.01 -22.10
CA ASN A 435 -5.88 -7.82 -23.52
C ASN A 435 -6.13 -6.37 -23.97
N ILE A 436 -6.33 -5.44 -23.06
CA ILE A 436 -6.54 -4.03 -23.40
C ILE A 436 -5.20 -3.44 -23.85
N ASP A 437 -5.24 -2.78 -25.00
CA ASP A 437 -4.09 -2.00 -25.48
C ASP A 437 -3.93 -0.75 -24.62
N VAL A 438 -2.98 -0.79 -23.71
CA VAL A 438 -2.71 0.34 -22.76
C VAL A 438 -1.96 1.50 -23.41
N ARG A 439 -1.67 1.44 -24.72
CA ARG A 439 -1.04 2.53 -25.46
C ARG A 439 -2.06 3.48 -26.10
N LYS A 440 -3.34 3.12 -26.03
CA LYS A 440 -4.48 3.96 -26.38
C LYS A 440 -5.01 4.66 -25.10
#